data_e7935139dfd05b67224dab7713d7d915
#
_entry.id   e7935139dfd05b67224dab7713d7d915
#
_cell.length_a   1.000
_cell.length_b   1.000
_cell.length_c   1.000
_cell.angle_alpha   90.00
_cell.angle_beta   90.00
_cell.angle_gamma   90.00
#
_symmetry.space_group_name_H-M   'P 1'
#
loop_
_entity.id
_entity.type
_entity.pdbx_description
1 polymer ?
#
loop_
_entity_poly.entity_id
_entity_poly.type
_entity_poly.pdbx_seq_one_letter_code
_entity_poly.pdbx_strand_id
1 'polypeptide(L)'
;MAFRASLELNNKEFDVLYSNYEFSRNTDPKGMPSSSVLGGRVKATIESTEDTSVIEAMLNSPFKPVEGKIIYKKTEEDAKMKEIQFKNAYIVHYSETLDANNDVPMTITITFSAEEIIVGSAALDN
;
A
#
# COMPACT_ATOMS: atom_id res chain seq x y z
N MET A 1 -14.31 -7.85 -12.78
CA MET A 1 -13.76 -7.62 -11.44
C MET A 1 -14.80 -7.08 -10.48
N ALA A 2 -14.87 -7.64 -9.29
CA ALA A 2 -15.87 -7.22 -8.30
C ALA A 2 -15.47 -5.92 -7.57
N PHE A 3 -14.17 -5.59 -7.54
CA PHE A 3 -13.66 -4.44 -6.79
C PHE A 3 -12.60 -3.70 -7.56
N ARG A 4 -12.45 -2.43 -7.25
CA ARG A 4 -11.35 -1.60 -7.73
C ARG A 4 -10.78 -0.85 -6.53
N ALA A 5 -9.57 -0.31 -6.69
CA ALA A 5 -8.92 0.38 -5.59
C ALA A 5 -8.15 1.60 -6.10
N SER A 6 -8.02 2.58 -5.22
CA SER A 6 -7.17 3.74 -5.46
C SER A 6 -6.24 3.95 -4.28
N LEU A 7 -5.04 4.46 -4.58
CA LEU A 7 -4.06 4.87 -3.58
C LEU A 7 -4.06 6.39 -3.52
N GLU A 8 -4.29 6.94 -2.34
CA GLU A 8 -4.11 8.37 -2.11
C GLU A 8 -2.83 8.57 -1.32
N LEU A 9 -1.95 9.40 -1.84
CA LEU A 9 -0.66 9.70 -1.22
C LEU A 9 -0.37 11.18 -1.41
N ASN A 10 -0.20 11.91 -0.30
CA ASN A 10 0.11 13.34 -0.34
C ASN A 10 -0.85 14.14 -1.24
N ASN A 11 -2.16 13.88 -1.13
CA ASN A 11 -3.23 14.54 -1.88
C ASN A 11 -3.25 14.19 -3.37
N LYS A 12 -2.57 13.13 -3.77
CA LYS A 12 -2.61 12.62 -5.15
C LYS A 12 -3.21 11.24 -5.14
N GLU A 13 -3.91 10.91 -6.22
CA GLU A 13 -4.64 9.64 -6.35
C GLU A 13 -4.10 8.86 -7.53
N PHE A 14 -3.91 7.56 -7.32
CA PHE A 14 -3.42 6.63 -8.34
C PHE A 14 -4.32 5.42 -8.40
N ASP A 15 -4.52 4.88 -9.60
CA ASP A 15 -5.26 3.64 -9.77
C ASP A 15 -4.40 2.45 -9.34
N VAL A 16 -4.96 1.60 -8.50
CA VAL A 16 -4.28 0.43 -7.97
C VAL A 16 -4.66 -0.80 -8.77
N LEU A 17 -3.65 -1.52 -9.25
CA LEU A 17 -3.82 -2.75 -10.00
C LEU A 17 -3.63 -3.99 -9.12
N TYR A 18 -2.87 -3.85 -8.05
CA TYR A 18 -2.59 -4.92 -7.09
C TYR A 18 -2.25 -4.27 -5.76
N SER A 19 -2.73 -4.84 -4.68
CA SER A 19 -2.31 -4.41 -3.34
C SER A 19 -2.28 -5.60 -2.39
N ASN A 20 -1.43 -5.49 -1.39
CA ASN A 20 -1.30 -6.50 -0.36
C ASN A 20 -0.87 -5.84 0.94
N TYR A 21 -1.46 -6.27 2.02
CA TYR A 21 -0.97 -5.99 3.37
C TYR A 21 -1.23 -7.24 4.19
N GLU A 22 -0.42 -7.46 5.21
CA GLU A 22 -0.58 -8.65 6.01
C GLU A 22 -0.13 -8.42 7.45
N PHE A 23 -0.73 -9.17 8.33
CA PHE A 23 -0.39 -9.19 9.75
C PHE A 23 -0.11 -10.63 10.15
N SER A 24 0.84 -10.83 11.04
CA SER A 24 1.20 -12.16 11.48
C SER A 24 1.65 -12.13 12.94
N ARG A 25 1.74 -13.31 13.51
CA ARG A 25 2.33 -13.52 14.84
C ARG A 25 3.25 -14.71 14.75
N ASN A 26 4.27 -14.70 15.58
CA ASN A 26 5.06 -15.89 15.80
C ASN A 26 4.27 -16.85 16.69
N THR A 27 4.49 -18.14 16.51
CA THR A 27 3.83 -19.18 17.32
C THR A 27 4.88 -20.07 17.95
N ASP A 28 4.51 -20.68 19.09
CA ASP A 28 5.34 -21.67 19.74
C ASP A 28 5.09 -23.08 19.16
N PRO A 29 5.82 -24.10 19.60
CA PRO A 29 5.63 -25.47 19.06
C PRO A 29 4.23 -26.05 19.25
N LYS A 30 3.42 -25.47 20.16
CA LYS A 30 2.05 -25.89 20.38
C LYS A 30 1.04 -25.08 19.57
N GLY A 31 1.51 -24.15 18.73
CA GLY A 31 0.66 -23.31 17.92
C GLY A 31 0.08 -22.10 18.63
N MET A 32 0.54 -21.80 19.84
CA MET A 32 0.06 -20.65 20.59
C MET A 32 0.83 -19.39 20.18
N PRO A 33 0.19 -18.21 20.21
CA PRO A 33 0.89 -16.97 19.90
C PRO A 33 2.06 -16.73 20.87
N SER A 34 3.24 -16.46 20.33
CA SER A 34 4.45 -16.20 21.11
C SER A 34 5.00 -14.79 20.91
N SER A 35 4.33 -13.97 20.13
CA SER A 35 4.69 -12.57 19.93
C SER A 35 3.43 -11.72 19.83
N SER A 36 3.61 -10.39 19.90
CA SER A 36 2.55 -9.46 19.51
C SER A 36 2.32 -9.57 18.00
N VAL A 37 1.29 -8.88 17.52
CA VAL A 37 0.99 -8.87 16.09
C VAL A 37 2.10 -8.11 15.36
N LEU A 38 2.61 -8.71 14.29
CA LEU A 38 3.63 -8.13 13.42
C LEU A 38 2.97 -7.68 12.12
N GLY A 39 3.39 -6.53 11.63
CA GLY A 39 2.88 -5.97 10.39
C GLY A 39 3.60 -4.69 10.06
N GLY A 40 3.00 -3.87 9.20
CA GLY A 40 3.58 -2.58 8.85
C GLY A 40 3.98 -2.47 7.39
N ARG A 41 3.93 -3.56 6.64
CA ARG A 41 4.26 -3.53 5.21
C ARG A 41 2.98 -3.46 4.39
N VAL A 42 2.92 -2.46 3.50
CA VAL A 42 1.83 -2.30 2.54
C VAL A 42 2.47 -2.25 1.16
N LYS A 43 2.03 -3.12 0.27
CA LYS A 43 2.54 -3.19 -1.09
C LYS A 43 1.43 -2.84 -2.06
N ALA A 44 1.73 -1.99 -3.03
CA ALA A 44 0.77 -1.60 -4.06
C ALA A 44 1.46 -1.54 -5.41
N THR A 45 0.75 -2.04 -6.43
CA THR A 45 1.15 -1.84 -7.81
C THR A 45 0.13 -0.90 -8.43
N ILE A 46 0.61 0.22 -8.93
CA ILE A 46 -0.23 1.27 -9.50
C ILE A 46 0.10 1.43 -10.99
N GLU A 47 -0.87 1.97 -11.73
CA GLU A 47 -0.63 2.37 -13.11
C GLU A 47 0.29 3.59 -13.12
N SER A 48 1.33 3.52 -13.96
CA SER A 48 2.29 4.62 -14.07
C SER A 48 1.65 5.83 -14.74
N THR A 49 2.00 7.01 -14.26
CA THR A 49 1.59 8.29 -14.84
C THR A 49 2.83 9.15 -15.03
N GLU A 50 2.64 10.36 -15.54
CA GLU A 50 3.76 11.31 -15.67
C GLU A 50 4.16 11.95 -14.33
N ASP A 51 3.39 11.69 -13.27
CA ASP A 51 3.65 12.23 -11.95
C ASP A 51 4.80 11.48 -11.27
N THR A 52 5.84 12.19 -10.91
CA THR A 52 7.03 11.62 -10.26
C THR A 52 7.09 11.92 -8.77
N SER A 53 6.00 12.39 -8.17
CA SER A 53 6.02 12.82 -6.77
C SER A 53 6.36 11.68 -5.79
N VAL A 54 5.98 10.45 -6.10
CA VAL A 54 6.24 9.31 -5.22
C VAL A 54 7.73 8.98 -5.20
N ILE A 55 8.36 8.88 -6.37
CA ILE A 55 9.80 8.60 -6.43
C ILE A 55 10.61 9.78 -5.89
N GLU A 56 10.13 11.00 -6.07
CA GLU A 56 10.78 12.18 -5.49
C GLU A 56 10.77 12.11 -3.97
N ALA A 57 9.67 11.68 -3.37
CA ALA A 57 9.59 11.52 -1.92
C ALA A 57 10.62 10.51 -1.41
N MET A 58 10.83 9.42 -2.13
CA MET A 58 11.81 8.41 -1.74
C MET A 58 13.25 8.88 -1.92
N LEU A 59 13.55 9.49 -3.06
CA LEU A 59 14.94 9.84 -3.41
C LEU A 59 15.41 11.15 -2.79
N ASN A 60 14.54 12.14 -2.72
CA ASN A 60 14.91 13.47 -2.24
C ASN A 60 14.72 13.66 -0.74
N SER A 61 13.84 12.88 -0.12
CA SER A 61 13.54 12.99 1.30
C SER A 61 13.38 11.61 1.92
N PRO A 62 14.44 10.77 1.88
CA PRO A 62 14.31 9.35 2.25
C PRO A 62 13.93 9.11 3.71
N PHE A 63 14.20 10.06 4.61
CA PHE A 63 13.89 9.93 6.03
C PHE A 63 12.66 10.73 6.45
N LYS A 64 11.98 11.36 5.50
CA LYS A 64 10.73 12.06 5.78
C LYS A 64 9.58 11.07 5.59
N PRO A 65 8.78 10.83 6.66
CA PRO A 65 7.67 9.89 6.54
C PRO A 65 6.56 10.43 5.64
N VAL A 66 5.85 9.51 5.03
CA VAL A 66 4.66 9.82 4.23
C VAL A 66 3.46 9.16 4.88
N GLU A 67 2.27 9.67 4.58
CA GLU A 67 1.04 9.00 4.95
C GLU A 67 0.14 8.87 3.73
N GLY A 68 -0.63 7.80 3.74
CA GLY A 68 -1.51 7.53 2.62
C GLY A 68 -2.60 6.57 3.01
N LYS A 69 -3.42 6.25 2.02
CA LYS A 69 -4.49 5.29 2.22
C LYS A 69 -4.82 4.59 0.90
N ILE A 70 -5.31 3.36 1.02
CA ILE A 70 -5.83 2.61 -0.10
C ILE A 70 -7.32 2.45 0.14
N ILE A 71 -8.12 2.86 -0.83
CA ILE A 71 -9.57 2.79 -0.77
C ILE A 71 -10.03 1.71 -1.73
N TYR A 72 -10.72 0.70 -1.18
CA TYR A 72 -11.33 -0.36 -1.97
C TYR A 72 -12.79 0.00 -2.20
N LYS A 73 -13.23 -0.08 -3.45
CA LYS A 73 -14.59 0.28 -3.86
C LYS A 73 -15.25 -0.89 -4.57
N LYS A 74 -16.57 -0.94 -4.47
CA LYS A 74 -17.37 -1.85 -5.30
C LYS A 74 -17.48 -1.23 -6.69
N THR A 75 -17.21 -2.02 -7.73
CA THR A 75 -17.16 -1.49 -9.09
C THR A 75 -18.51 -0.99 -9.59
N GLU A 76 -19.60 -1.63 -9.19
CA GLU A 76 -20.94 -1.29 -9.69
C GLU A 76 -21.54 -0.06 -9.02
N GLU A 77 -21.17 0.22 -7.77
CA GLU A 77 -21.80 1.27 -6.99
C GLU A 77 -20.90 2.47 -6.73
N ASP A 78 -19.62 2.35 -7.08
CA ASP A 78 -18.60 3.33 -6.72
C ASP A 78 -18.60 3.66 -5.21
N ALA A 79 -19.12 2.74 -4.41
CA ALA A 79 -19.21 2.88 -2.98
C ALA A 79 -17.97 2.31 -2.31
N LYS A 80 -17.48 3.04 -1.30
CA LYS A 80 -16.33 2.57 -0.52
C LYS A 80 -16.70 1.31 0.25
N MET A 81 -15.93 0.24 0.05
CA MET A 81 -16.11 -1.00 0.79
C MET A 81 -15.20 -1.04 2.01
N LYS A 82 -13.94 -0.63 1.86
CA LYS A 82 -12.95 -0.72 2.92
C LYS A 82 -11.84 0.30 2.66
N GLU A 83 -11.23 0.76 3.73
CA GLU A 83 -10.13 1.70 3.64
C GLU A 83 -9.00 1.27 4.57
N ILE A 84 -7.79 1.35 4.06
CA ILE A 84 -6.57 1.10 4.84
C ILE A 84 -5.78 2.40 4.86
N GLN A 85 -5.49 2.89 6.06
CA GLN A 85 -4.66 4.07 6.24
C GLN A 85 -3.32 3.65 6.82
N PHE A 86 -2.25 4.27 6.35
CA PHE A 86 -0.92 4.04 6.91
C PHE A 86 -0.26 5.39 7.17
N LYS A 87 0.37 5.48 8.35
CA LYS A 87 0.99 6.72 8.84
C LYS A 87 2.43 6.48 9.24
N ASN A 88 3.22 7.55 9.18
CA ASN A 88 4.64 7.50 9.47
C ASN A 88 5.30 6.37 8.68
N ALA A 89 5.05 6.37 7.39
CA ALA A 89 5.50 5.32 6.48
C ALA A 89 6.70 5.80 5.68
N TYR A 90 7.55 4.85 5.33
CA TYR A 90 8.69 5.08 4.46
C TYR A 90 8.55 4.20 3.23
N ILE A 91 8.92 4.74 2.09
CA ILE A 91 8.98 3.95 0.87
C ILE A 91 10.29 3.18 0.89
N VAL A 92 10.19 1.85 1.02
CA VAL A 92 11.36 1.00 1.15
C VAL A 92 11.68 0.22 -0.12
N HIS A 93 10.77 0.24 -1.08
CA HIS A 93 10.98 -0.38 -2.39
C HIS A 93 10.17 0.37 -3.44
N TYR A 94 10.77 0.60 -4.59
CA TYR A 94 10.13 1.25 -5.73
C TYR A 94 10.66 0.64 -7.01
N SER A 95 9.78 0.15 -7.86
CA SER A 95 10.16 -0.44 -9.13
C SER A 95 9.14 -0.03 -10.20
N GLU A 96 9.62 0.44 -11.32
CA GLU A 96 8.76 0.79 -12.45
C GLU A 96 9.09 -0.13 -13.62
N THR A 97 8.06 -0.71 -14.22
CA THR A 97 8.23 -1.72 -15.27
C THR A 97 7.39 -1.38 -16.49
N LEU A 98 8.02 -1.38 -17.64
CA LEU A 98 7.36 -1.33 -18.94
C LEU A 98 7.59 -2.65 -19.65
N ASP A 99 6.51 -3.29 -20.10
CA ASP A 99 6.59 -4.46 -20.97
C ASP A 99 5.87 -4.14 -22.27
N ALA A 100 6.64 -3.87 -23.32
CA ALA A 100 6.09 -3.46 -24.61
C ALA A 100 5.55 -4.64 -25.43
N ASN A 101 5.71 -5.87 -24.94
CA ASN A 101 5.30 -7.09 -25.65
C ASN A 101 3.87 -7.53 -25.30
N ASN A 102 3.19 -6.81 -24.41
CA ASN A 102 1.81 -7.12 -24.06
C ASN A 102 1.02 -5.82 -23.91
N ASP A 103 -0.29 -5.96 -23.67
CA ASP A 103 -1.21 -4.82 -23.61
C ASP A 103 -1.40 -4.26 -22.20
N VAL A 104 -0.57 -4.68 -21.24
CA VAL A 104 -0.65 -4.13 -19.88
C VAL A 104 0.02 -2.76 -19.83
N PRO A 105 -0.51 -1.84 -19.03
CA PRO A 105 0.10 -0.53 -18.89
C PRO A 105 1.44 -0.62 -18.14
N MET A 106 2.24 0.42 -18.30
CA MET A 106 3.44 0.59 -17.48
C MET A 106 3.03 0.68 -16.02
N THR A 107 3.72 -0.04 -15.15
CA THR A 107 3.33 -0.15 -13.74
C THR A 107 4.45 0.26 -12.79
N ILE A 108 4.04 0.72 -11.61
CA ILE A 108 4.94 1.03 -10.52
C ILE A 108 4.56 0.15 -9.33
N THR A 109 5.54 -0.57 -8.78
CA THR A 109 5.35 -1.34 -7.56
C THR A 109 6.06 -0.65 -6.41
N ILE A 110 5.30 -0.35 -5.35
CA ILE A 110 5.80 0.39 -4.19
C ILE A 110 5.55 -0.44 -2.95
N THR A 111 6.55 -0.50 -2.07
CA THR A 111 6.38 -1.09 -0.74
C THR A 111 6.61 0.00 0.30
N PHE A 112 5.63 0.16 1.18
CA PHE A 112 5.69 1.07 2.31
C PHE A 112 5.98 0.28 3.57
N SER A 113 6.79 0.84 4.45
CA SER A 113 6.97 0.33 5.80
C SER A 113 6.38 1.38 6.74
N ALA A 114 5.25 1.06 7.35
CA ALA A 114 4.49 2.02 8.15
C ALA A 114 4.62 1.72 9.64
N GLU A 115 4.72 2.77 10.42
CA GLU A 115 4.67 2.65 11.88
C GLU A 115 3.25 2.33 12.35
N GLU A 116 2.24 2.93 11.71
CA GLU A 116 0.85 2.74 12.08
C GLU A 116 0.02 2.37 10.85
N ILE A 117 -0.78 1.31 10.99
CA ILE A 117 -1.74 0.87 9.97
C ILE A 117 -3.11 0.77 10.59
N ILE A 118 -4.08 1.40 9.96
CA ILE A 118 -5.49 1.39 10.40
C ILE A 118 -6.32 0.74 9.32
N VAL A 119 -7.02 -0.34 9.67
CA VAL A 119 -7.92 -1.06 8.76
C VAL A 119 -9.32 -0.91 9.33
N GLY A 120 -10.12 -0.01 8.74
CA GLY A 120 -11.43 0.31 9.30
C GLY A 120 -11.30 0.88 10.71
N SER A 121 -11.82 0.15 11.70
CA SER A 121 -11.70 0.54 13.11
C SER A 121 -10.60 -0.21 13.85
N ALA A 122 -9.85 -1.08 13.19
CA ALA A 122 -8.73 -1.81 13.77
C ALA A 122 -7.42 -1.08 13.47
N ALA A 123 -6.49 -1.09 14.42
CA ALA A 123 -5.23 -0.40 14.26
C ALA A 123 -4.07 -1.22 14.80
N LEU A 124 -2.95 -1.17 14.10
CA LEU A 124 -1.66 -1.68 14.57
C LEU A 124 -0.71 -0.49 14.68
N ASP A 125 -0.14 -0.34 15.86
CA ASP A 125 0.86 0.69 16.14
C ASP A 125 2.15 0.00 16.57
N ASN A 126 3.14 0.10 15.70
CA ASN A 126 4.45 -0.53 15.93
C ASN A 126 5.38 0.35 16.77
#